data_c0ea232e28fbb8ac55eaf77c229a65c8
#
_entry.id   c0ea232e28fbb8ac55eaf77c229a65c8
#
_cell.length_a   1.000
_cell.length_b   1.000
_cell.length_c   1.000
_cell.angle_alpha   90.00
_cell.angle_beta   90.00
_cell.angle_gamma   90.00
#
_symmetry.space_group_name_H-M   'P 1'
#
loop_
_entity.id
_entity.type
_entity.pdbx_description
1 polymer ?
#
loop_
_entity_poly.entity_id
_entity_poly.type
_entity_poly.pdbx_seq_one_letter_code
_entity_poly.pdbx_strand_id
1 'polypeptide(L)'
;DAFKLRLPLVGEVRRKLILARFTGLFAMMYAAGITIVDALQAAEGVVGNTALKAGLQQAGRRIEQGAGLSEAFAGVELFPPLVTRMLRVGESTGALDQALSNVSYFYERDVREAIERLQASIEPALTVILGLLLLAVMSAVMLPIYDIVSRMKL
;
A
#
# COMPACT_ATOMS: atom_id res chain seq x y z
N ASP A 1 -4.38 -7.22 -21.04
CA ASP A 1 -4.92 -7.63 -19.71
C ASP A 1 -3.95 -7.39 -18.55
N ALA A 2 -2.62 -7.49 -18.77
CA ALA A 2 -1.62 -7.18 -17.73
C ALA A 2 -1.61 -5.70 -17.29
N PHE A 3 -2.05 -4.77 -18.16
CA PHE A 3 -2.10 -3.34 -17.86
C PHE A 3 -3.25 -2.99 -16.89
N LYS A 4 -4.37 -3.75 -16.93
CA LYS A 4 -5.49 -3.58 -16.01
C LYS A 4 -5.22 -4.08 -14.59
N LEU A 5 -4.30 -5.04 -14.44
CA LEU A 5 -3.88 -5.57 -13.13
C LEU A 5 -2.88 -4.64 -12.41
N ARG A 6 -2.17 -3.76 -13.12
CA ARG A 6 -1.20 -2.83 -12.53
C ARG A 6 -1.84 -1.63 -11.81
N LEU A 7 -2.99 -1.16 -12.28
CA LEU A 7 -3.68 -0.01 -11.69
C LEU A 7 -4.15 -0.28 -10.23
N PRO A 8 -4.80 -1.42 -9.91
CA PRO A 8 -5.19 -1.69 -8.53
C PRO A 8 -3.99 -1.98 -7.60
N LEU A 9 -2.92 -2.62 -8.10
CA LEU A 9 -1.71 -2.91 -7.31
C LEU A 9 -0.97 -1.63 -6.91
N VAL A 10 -0.81 -0.66 -7.81
CA VAL A 10 -0.18 0.63 -7.51
C VAL A 10 -1.01 1.42 -6.50
N GLY A 11 -2.34 1.38 -6.61
CA GLY A 11 -3.25 2.01 -5.65
C GLY A 11 -3.13 1.40 -4.25
N GLU A 12 -3.02 0.08 -4.17
CA GLU A 12 -2.84 -0.64 -2.92
C GLU A 12 -1.50 -0.30 -2.23
N VAL A 13 -0.39 -0.31 -2.99
CA VAL A 13 0.93 0.08 -2.46
C VAL A 13 0.93 1.52 -1.96
N ARG A 14 0.34 2.45 -2.73
CA ARG A 14 0.22 3.84 -2.33
C ARG A 14 -0.57 4.00 -1.03
N ARG A 15 -1.69 3.29 -0.89
CA ARG A 15 -2.51 3.29 0.33
C ARG A 15 -1.70 2.78 1.53
N LYS A 16 -1.02 1.65 1.39
CA LYS A 16 -0.17 1.05 2.43
C LYS A 16 0.97 1.99 2.83
N LEU A 17 1.60 2.64 1.86
CA LEU A 17 2.67 3.61 2.12
C LEU A 17 2.18 4.82 2.93
N ILE A 18 1.00 5.34 2.62
CA ILE A 18 0.40 6.45 3.37
C ILE A 18 0.11 6.01 4.80
N LEU A 19 -0.46 4.82 5.00
CA LEU A 19 -0.74 4.27 6.33
C LEU A 19 0.55 4.01 7.13
N ALA A 20 1.60 3.49 6.50
CA ALA A 20 2.90 3.30 7.14
C ALA A 20 3.51 4.62 7.62
N ARG A 21 3.49 5.64 6.78
CA ARG A 21 3.98 6.99 7.15
C ARG A 21 3.17 7.60 8.28
N PHE A 22 1.86 7.52 8.20
CA PHE A 22 0.96 8.02 9.23
C PHE A 22 1.22 7.30 10.56
N THR A 23 1.17 5.98 10.59
CA THR A 23 1.33 5.20 11.83
C THR A 23 2.72 5.34 12.42
N GLY A 24 3.77 5.43 11.60
CA GLY A 24 5.14 5.67 12.04
C GLY A 24 5.30 7.02 12.73
N LEU A 25 4.81 8.09 12.11
CA LEU A 25 4.85 9.42 12.69
C LEU A 25 4.01 9.49 13.98
N PHE A 26 2.80 8.93 13.95
CA PHE A 26 1.90 8.92 15.10
C PHE A 26 2.52 8.17 16.29
N ALA A 27 3.09 6.98 16.07
CA ALA A 27 3.78 6.21 17.09
C ALA A 27 4.98 6.97 17.70
N MET A 28 5.77 7.62 16.84
CA MET A 28 6.93 8.41 17.27
C MET A 28 6.53 9.61 18.13
N MET A 29 5.48 10.34 17.73
CA MET A 29 4.99 11.50 18.48
C MET A 29 4.40 11.09 19.81
N TYR A 30 3.64 10.02 19.85
CA TYR A 30 3.10 9.48 21.10
C TYR A 30 4.21 9.01 22.06
N ALA A 31 5.23 8.32 21.55
CA ALA A 31 6.39 7.91 22.33
C ALA A 31 7.20 9.11 22.87
N ALA A 32 7.17 10.25 22.16
CA ALA A 32 7.78 11.50 22.62
C ALA A 32 6.93 12.23 23.69
N GLY A 33 5.81 11.68 24.10
CA GLY A 33 4.93 12.25 25.14
C GLY A 33 3.92 13.27 24.61
N ILE A 34 3.71 13.36 23.30
CA ILE A 34 2.68 14.19 22.69
C ILE A 34 1.32 13.53 22.92
N THR A 35 0.29 14.32 23.21
CA THR A 35 -1.06 13.79 23.44
C THR A 35 -1.58 13.09 22.18
N ILE A 36 -2.48 12.12 22.36
CA ILE A 36 -3.07 11.36 21.24
C ILE A 36 -3.73 12.30 20.22
N VAL A 37 -4.45 13.31 20.68
CA VAL A 37 -5.17 14.26 19.81
C VAL A 37 -4.20 15.12 19.04
N ASP A 38 -3.18 15.68 19.68
CA ASP A 38 -2.18 16.53 19.03
C ASP A 38 -1.33 15.72 18.03
N ALA A 39 -0.94 14.51 18.41
CA ALA A 39 -0.20 13.59 17.53
C ALA A 39 -1.04 13.22 16.30
N LEU A 40 -2.35 12.99 16.48
CA LEU A 40 -3.27 12.68 15.40
C LEU A 40 -3.42 13.84 14.43
N GLN A 41 -3.61 15.05 14.95
CA GLN A 41 -3.73 16.29 14.14
C GLN A 41 -2.45 16.57 13.34
N ALA A 42 -1.29 16.43 13.97
CA ALA A 42 -0.01 16.65 13.30
C ALA A 42 0.25 15.58 12.22
N ALA A 43 -0.05 14.32 12.52
CA ALA A 43 0.10 13.23 11.55
C ALA A 43 -0.89 13.33 10.38
N GLU A 44 -2.06 13.92 10.59
CA GLU A 44 -3.05 14.22 9.53
C GLU A 44 -2.46 15.12 8.42
N GLY A 45 -1.61 16.07 8.79
CA GLY A 45 -0.94 16.98 7.84
C GLY A 45 -0.03 16.27 6.83
N VAL A 46 0.46 15.08 7.15
CA VAL A 46 1.33 14.26 6.28
C VAL A 46 0.51 13.38 5.33
N VAL A 47 -0.78 13.23 5.61
CA VAL A 47 -1.68 12.38 4.84
C VAL A 47 -2.22 13.13 3.63
N GLY A 48 -1.66 12.85 2.46
CA GLY A 48 -2.13 13.40 1.18
C GLY A 48 -3.43 12.77 0.63
N ASN A 49 -4.12 11.94 1.42
CA ASN A 49 -5.34 11.25 1.00
C ASN A 49 -6.56 11.82 1.74
N THR A 50 -7.49 12.39 0.99
CA THR A 50 -8.68 13.07 1.52
C THR A 50 -9.58 12.12 2.32
N ALA A 51 -9.73 10.86 1.90
CA ALA A 51 -10.57 9.87 2.60
C ALA A 51 -9.97 9.48 3.95
N LEU A 52 -8.64 9.24 3.99
CA LEU A 52 -7.95 8.95 5.25
C LEU A 52 -7.99 10.17 6.19
N LYS A 53 -7.77 11.36 5.65
CA LYS A 53 -7.85 12.61 6.42
C LYS A 53 -9.23 12.77 7.09
N ALA A 54 -10.31 12.59 6.35
CA ALA A 54 -11.67 12.67 6.89
C ALA A 54 -11.92 11.61 7.99
N GLY A 55 -11.45 10.38 7.79
CA GLY A 55 -11.51 9.31 8.80
C GLY A 55 -10.74 9.64 10.07
N LEU A 56 -9.54 10.19 9.95
CA LEU A 56 -8.71 10.59 11.09
C LEU A 56 -9.33 11.75 11.87
N GLN A 57 -9.92 12.74 11.18
CA GLN A 57 -10.66 13.82 11.82
C GLN A 57 -11.88 13.32 12.59
N GLN A 58 -12.58 12.33 12.05
CA GLN A 58 -13.70 11.70 12.75
C GLN A 58 -13.20 10.94 13.98
N ALA A 59 -12.09 10.19 13.86
CA ALA A 59 -11.47 9.51 14.99
C ALA A 59 -11.03 10.49 16.09
N GLY A 60 -10.38 11.60 15.70
CA GLY A 60 -9.97 12.66 16.63
C GLY A 60 -11.14 13.22 17.44
N ARG A 61 -12.24 13.56 16.78
CA ARG A 61 -13.46 14.03 17.46
C ARG A 61 -14.03 13.00 18.46
N ARG A 62 -14.01 11.72 18.12
CA ARG A 62 -14.45 10.65 19.05
C ARG A 62 -13.54 10.56 20.26
N ILE A 63 -12.23 10.68 20.09
CA ILE A 63 -11.25 10.66 21.18
C ILE A 63 -11.45 11.87 22.10
N GLU A 64 -11.68 13.07 21.55
CA GLU A 64 -12.01 14.28 22.31
C GLU A 64 -13.31 14.12 23.12
N GLN A 65 -14.25 13.31 22.65
CA GLN A 65 -15.50 12.95 23.34
C GLN A 65 -15.31 11.82 24.36
N GLY A 66 -14.09 11.31 24.53
CA GLY A 66 -13.76 10.29 25.53
C GLY A 66 -13.76 8.84 25.01
N ALA A 67 -13.91 8.62 23.71
CA ALA A 67 -13.75 7.29 23.13
C ALA A 67 -12.29 6.82 23.20
N GLY A 68 -12.09 5.52 23.35
CA GLY A 68 -10.77 4.91 23.27
C GLY A 68 -10.20 5.00 21.85
N LEU A 69 -8.87 4.94 21.73
CA LEU A 69 -8.19 4.99 20.44
C LEU A 69 -8.61 3.84 19.53
N SER A 70 -8.69 2.63 20.06
CA SER A 70 -9.10 1.44 19.32
C SER A 70 -10.53 1.54 18.79
N GLU A 71 -11.44 2.11 19.57
CA GLU A 71 -12.83 2.33 19.19
C GLU A 71 -12.94 3.43 18.12
N ALA A 72 -12.20 4.52 18.29
CA ALA A 72 -12.18 5.62 17.33
C ALA A 72 -11.67 5.16 15.95
N PHE A 73 -10.61 4.35 15.94
CA PHE A 73 -10.03 3.81 14.69
C PHE A 73 -10.86 2.68 14.07
N ALA A 74 -11.65 1.93 14.85
CA ALA A 74 -12.57 0.93 14.33
C ALA A 74 -13.65 1.55 13.41
N GLY A 75 -13.97 2.83 13.59
CA GLY A 75 -14.89 3.57 12.72
C GLY A 75 -14.27 4.07 11.41
N VAL A 76 -12.97 3.88 11.21
CA VAL A 76 -12.25 4.29 9.99
C VAL A 76 -12.02 3.05 9.13
N GLU A 77 -12.74 2.92 8.01
CA GLU A 77 -12.69 1.74 7.12
C GLU A 77 -11.29 1.42 6.56
N LEU A 78 -10.35 2.37 6.66
CA LEU A 78 -8.99 2.21 6.14
C LEU A 78 -8.09 1.37 7.03
N PHE A 79 -8.47 1.15 8.29
CA PHE A 79 -7.70 0.34 9.23
C PHE A 79 -8.23 -1.10 9.29
N PRO A 80 -7.38 -2.11 9.02
CA PRO A 80 -7.76 -3.51 9.16
C PRO A 80 -8.17 -3.86 10.60
N PRO A 81 -9.05 -4.85 10.80
CA PRO A 81 -9.46 -5.31 12.14
C PRO A 81 -8.28 -5.73 13.02
N LEU A 82 -7.18 -6.19 12.43
CA LEU A 82 -5.96 -6.54 13.16
C LEU A 82 -5.38 -5.32 13.89
N VAL A 83 -5.30 -4.18 13.21
CA VAL A 83 -4.76 -2.93 13.78
C VAL A 83 -5.61 -2.48 14.97
N THR A 84 -6.92 -2.47 14.83
CA THR A 84 -7.83 -2.08 15.94
C THR A 84 -7.74 -3.04 17.12
N ARG A 85 -7.50 -4.34 16.89
CA ARG A 85 -7.24 -5.31 17.97
C ARG A 85 -5.91 -5.04 18.68
N MET A 86 -4.84 -4.73 17.93
CA MET A 86 -3.54 -4.40 18.52
C MET A 86 -3.65 -3.15 19.41
N LEU A 87 -4.33 -2.12 18.93
CA LEU A 87 -4.57 -0.90 19.71
C LEU A 87 -5.41 -1.19 20.97
N ARG A 88 -6.44 -2.03 20.87
CA ARG A 88 -7.28 -2.41 22.02
C ARG A 88 -6.49 -3.13 23.11
N VAL A 89 -5.59 -4.02 22.72
CA VAL A 89 -4.70 -4.70 23.67
C VAL A 89 -3.78 -3.68 24.33
N GLY A 90 -3.17 -2.77 23.57
CA GLY A 90 -2.32 -1.72 24.11
C GLY A 90 -3.05 -0.80 25.09
N GLU A 91 -4.28 -0.40 24.76
CA GLU A 91 -5.12 0.41 25.67
C GLU A 91 -5.45 -0.33 26.98
N SER A 92 -5.85 -1.60 26.88
CA SER A 92 -6.25 -2.40 28.06
C SER A 92 -5.09 -2.74 28.99
N THR A 93 -3.87 -2.83 28.45
CA THR A 93 -2.64 -3.14 29.21
C THR A 93 -1.85 -1.91 29.63
N GLY A 94 -2.21 -0.72 29.16
CA GLY A 94 -1.44 0.50 29.37
C GLY A 94 -0.15 0.59 28.54
N ALA A 95 0.03 -0.31 27.56
CA ALA A 95 1.21 -0.38 26.69
C ALA A 95 0.88 0.14 25.28
N LEU A 96 0.22 1.30 25.19
CA LEU A 96 -0.22 1.88 23.92
C LEU A 96 0.96 2.30 23.04
N ASP A 97 2.07 2.74 23.62
CA ASP A 97 3.32 3.05 22.94
C ASP A 97 3.85 1.83 22.17
N GLN A 98 3.88 0.68 22.81
CA GLN A 98 4.29 -0.58 22.20
C GLN A 98 3.28 -1.02 21.12
N ALA A 99 2.00 -0.86 21.37
CA ALA A 99 0.96 -1.20 20.39
C ALA A 99 1.07 -0.35 19.12
N LEU A 100 1.29 0.96 19.25
CA LEU A 100 1.48 1.87 18.12
C LEU A 100 2.77 1.56 17.35
N SER A 101 3.85 1.25 18.05
CA SER A 101 5.10 0.81 17.43
C SER A 101 4.90 -0.48 16.62
N ASN A 102 4.18 -1.45 17.16
CA ASN A 102 3.87 -2.70 16.47
C ASN A 102 2.98 -2.47 15.24
N VAL A 103 2.02 -1.55 15.31
CA VAL A 103 1.18 -1.16 14.15
C VAL A 103 2.03 -0.51 13.06
N SER A 104 2.96 0.38 13.42
CA SER A 104 3.90 0.98 12.48
C SER A 104 4.74 -0.08 11.78
N TYR A 105 5.33 -1.00 12.54
CA TYR A 105 6.12 -2.11 12.00
C TYR A 105 5.30 -3.02 11.07
N PHE A 106 4.04 -3.29 11.43
CA PHE A 106 3.12 -4.05 10.59
C PHE A 106 2.94 -3.40 9.22
N TYR A 107 2.67 -2.10 9.17
CA TYR A 107 2.50 -1.39 7.90
C TYR A 107 3.80 -1.28 7.10
N GLU A 108 4.94 -1.07 7.74
CA GLU A 108 6.24 -1.06 7.06
C GLU A 108 6.53 -2.39 6.37
N ARG A 109 6.24 -3.49 7.06
CA ARG A 109 6.38 -4.84 6.50
C ARG A 109 5.40 -5.07 5.35
N ASP A 110 4.15 -4.64 5.51
CA ASP A 110 3.10 -4.78 4.50
C ASP A 110 3.43 -3.99 3.22
N VAL A 111 4.03 -2.81 3.35
CA VAL A 111 4.58 -2.03 2.22
C VAL A 111 5.70 -2.79 1.52
N ARG A 112 6.64 -3.34 2.27
CA ARG A 112 7.77 -4.09 1.72
C ARG A 112 7.30 -5.30 0.92
N GLU A 113 6.41 -6.08 1.49
CA GLU A 113 5.81 -7.25 0.81
C GLU A 113 5.05 -6.83 -0.47
N ALA A 114 4.33 -5.71 -0.44
CA ALA A 114 3.63 -5.20 -1.61
C ALA A 114 4.59 -4.76 -2.73
N ILE A 115 5.72 -4.15 -2.38
CA ILE A 115 6.77 -3.77 -3.34
C ILE A 115 7.44 -5.02 -3.93
N GLU A 116 7.76 -6.01 -3.12
CA GLU A 116 8.34 -7.29 -3.58
C GLU A 116 7.41 -8.02 -4.56
N ARG A 117 6.11 -8.03 -4.28
CA ARG A 117 5.10 -8.60 -5.22
C ARG A 117 5.05 -7.83 -6.55
N LEU A 118 5.18 -6.50 -6.50
CA LEU A 118 5.29 -5.70 -7.73
C LEU A 118 6.53 -6.05 -8.53
N GLN A 119 7.69 -6.17 -7.88
CA GLN A 119 8.95 -6.53 -8.52
C GLN A 119 8.87 -7.93 -9.13
N ALA A 120 8.33 -8.92 -8.40
CA ALA A 120 8.12 -10.27 -8.91
C ALA A 120 7.21 -10.33 -10.14
N SER A 121 6.32 -9.37 -10.31
CA SER A 121 5.42 -9.29 -11.47
C SER A 121 6.09 -8.67 -12.71
N ILE A 122 7.21 -7.97 -12.54
CA ILE A 122 7.92 -7.31 -13.64
C ILE A 122 8.66 -8.34 -14.49
N GLU A 123 9.29 -9.33 -13.88
CA GLU A 123 10.10 -10.34 -14.57
C GLU A 123 9.30 -11.13 -15.63
N PRO A 124 8.12 -11.73 -15.29
CA PRO A 124 7.27 -12.40 -16.27
C PRO A 124 6.77 -11.46 -17.39
N ALA A 125 6.45 -10.22 -17.03
CA ALA A 125 5.97 -9.23 -18.00
C ALA A 125 7.06 -8.88 -19.03
N LEU A 126 8.31 -8.74 -18.57
CA LEU A 126 9.47 -8.45 -19.42
C LEU A 126 9.77 -9.61 -20.36
N THR A 127 9.68 -10.85 -19.85
CA THR A 127 9.86 -12.07 -20.66
C THR A 127 8.82 -12.17 -21.77
N VAL A 128 7.55 -11.89 -21.48
CA VAL A 128 6.48 -11.89 -22.49
C VAL A 128 6.70 -10.80 -23.54
N ILE A 129 7.09 -9.60 -23.14
CA ILE A 129 7.38 -8.49 -24.06
C ILE A 129 8.54 -8.85 -24.98
N LEU A 130 9.65 -9.38 -24.45
CA LEU A 130 10.80 -9.82 -25.22
C LEU A 130 10.42 -10.95 -26.17
N GLY A 131 9.64 -11.93 -25.73
CA GLY A 131 9.16 -13.04 -26.56
C GLY A 131 8.31 -12.55 -27.73
N LEU A 132 7.38 -11.62 -27.51
CA LEU A 132 6.58 -11.00 -28.57
C LEU A 132 7.42 -10.19 -29.55
N LEU A 133 8.40 -9.45 -29.05
CA LEU A 133 9.32 -8.67 -29.90
C LEU A 133 10.16 -9.60 -30.79
N LEU A 134 10.69 -10.69 -30.23
CA LEU A 134 11.46 -11.69 -30.95
C LEU A 134 10.62 -12.36 -32.04
N LEU A 135 9.37 -12.70 -31.71
CA LEU A 135 8.40 -13.28 -32.62
C LEU A 135 8.06 -12.33 -33.78
N ALA A 136 7.91 -11.03 -33.50
CA ALA A 136 7.69 -10.01 -34.52
C ALA A 136 8.87 -9.87 -35.45
N VAL A 137 10.10 -9.85 -34.92
CA VAL A 137 11.34 -9.77 -35.74
C VAL A 137 11.49 -11.02 -36.61
N MET A 138 11.30 -12.20 -36.04
CA MET A 138 11.35 -13.46 -36.78
C MET A 138 10.32 -13.52 -37.90
N SER A 139 9.10 -13.09 -37.63
CA SER A 139 8.04 -13.01 -38.65
C SER A 139 8.39 -12.04 -39.76
N ALA A 140 8.96 -10.86 -39.46
CA ALA A 140 9.36 -9.87 -40.45
C ALA A 140 10.47 -10.35 -41.36
N VAL A 141 11.35 -11.24 -40.89
CA VAL A 141 12.42 -11.83 -41.70
C VAL A 141 11.95 -13.04 -42.49
N MET A 142 11.13 -13.90 -41.88
CA MET A 142 10.69 -15.15 -42.52
C MET A 142 9.65 -14.95 -43.61
N LEU A 143 8.73 -14.00 -43.47
CA LEU A 143 7.68 -13.72 -44.45
C LEU A 143 8.23 -13.42 -45.85
N PRO A 144 9.20 -12.46 -46.03
CA PRO A 144 9.76 -12.18 -47.36
C PRO A 144 10.57 -13.36 -47.91
N ILE A 145 11.24 -14.15 -47.07
CA ILE A 145 11.98 -15.35 -47.51
C ILE A 145 11.04 -16.41 -48.10
N TYR A 146 9.92 -16.65 -47.43
CA TYR A 146 8.89 -17.57 -47.94
C TYR A 146 8.30 -17.12 -49.24
N ASP A 147 8.06 -15.83 -49.41
CA ASP A 147 7.52 -15.23 -50.65
C ASP A 147 8.49 -15.39 -51.84
N ILE A 148 9.79 -15.20 -51.60
CA ILE A 148 10.83 -15.39 -52.59
C ILE A 148 10.96 -16.87 -53.03
N VAL A 149 10.98 -17.77 -52.05
CA VAL A 149 11.09 -19.23 -52.31
C VAL A 149 9.85 -19.78 -53.00
N SER A 150 8.66 -19.29 -52.68
CA SER A 150 7.43 -19.70 -53.35
C SER A 150 7.34 -19.24 -54.80
N ARG A 151 7.91 -18.06 -55.12
CA ARG A 151 7.99 -17.55 -56.52
C ARG A 151 9.07 -18.18 -57.36
N MET A 152 10.09 -18.79 -56.74
CA MET A 152 11.14 -19.51 -57.49
C MET A 152 10.74 -20.93 -57.90
N LYS A 153 9.64 -21.45 -57.38
CA LYS A 153 9.12 -22.81 -57.66
C LYS A 153 8.14 -22.87 -58.86
N LEU A 154 7.88 -21.76 -59.53
CA LEU A 154 7.16 -21.65 -60.80
C LEU A 154 8.12 -21.31 -61.94
#